data_876a70923c96dd3d3fdd0c9314255d62
#
_entry.id   876a70923c96dd3d3fdd0c9314255d62
#
_cell.length_a   1.000
_cell.length_b   1.000
_cell.length_c   1.000
_cell.angle_alpha   90.00
_cell.angle_beta   90.00
_cell.angle_gamma   90.00
#
_symmetry.space_group_name_H-M   'P 1'
#
loop_
_entity.id
_entity.type
_entity.pdbx_description
1 polymer ?
#
loop_
_entity_poly.entity_id
_entity_poly.type
_entity_poly.pdbx_seq_one_letter_code
_entity_poly.pdbx_strand_id
1 'polypeptide(L)'
;MEPYNLAWIEDLVPWMYTDQYVRLKNSTTIPVCTGEDIYLKEGFETLIKAGGVSVIHPDILTCGGALELKKIADIADENGVAVAVHMAESPVACLAAVHTAAAMHNCLAL
;
A
#
# COMPACT_ATOMS: atom_id res chain seq x y z
N MET A 1 -11.07 -2.47 -17.93
CA MET A 1 -11.09 -1.35 -16.96
C MET A 1 -10.30 -0.14 -17.44
N GLU A 2 -9.28 -0.28 -18.24
CA GLU A 2 -8.43 0.82 -18.74
C GLU A 2 -9.19 2.02 -19.35
N PRO A 3 -10.33 1.84 -20.06
CA PRO A 3 -11.07 2.98 -20.60
C PRO A 3 -11.65 3.94 -19.54
N TYR A 4 -11.70 3.53 -18.27
CA TYR A 4 -12.31 4.32 -17.19
C TYR A 4 -11.33 5.23 -16.46
N ASN A 5 -10.04 5.20 -16.81
CA ASN A 5 -8.98 6.02 -16.20
C ASN A 5 -9.00 5.99 -14.66
N LEU A 6 -9.00 4.79 -14.09
CA LEU A 6 -9.00 4.57 -12.65
C LEU A 6 -7.67 5.05 -12.04
N ALA A 7 -7.73 5.62 -10.83
CA ALA A 7 -6.54 6.02 -10.08
C ALA A 7 -5.68 4.80 -9.74
N TRP A 8 -6.31 3.69 -9.32
CA TRP A 8 -5.71 2.36 -9.14
C TRP A 8 -6.80 1.27 -9.12
N ILE A 9 -6.37 0.03 -9.13
CA ILE A 9 -7.19 -1.16 -8.84
C ILE A 9 -6.58 -1.88 -7.65
N GLU A 10 -7.42 -2.33 -6.70
CA GLU A 10 -6.95 -2.90 -5.45
C GLU A 10 -7.49 -4.29 -5.16
N ASP A 11 -6.70 -5.08 -4.42
CA ASP A 11 -7.05 -6.39 -3.84
C ASP A 11 -7.64 -7.39 -4.81
N LEU A 12 -7.11 -7.42 -6.04
CA LEU A 12 -7.59 -8.31 -7.11
C LEU A 12 -7.41 -9.80 -6.79
N VAL A 13 -6.38 -10.12 -6.00
CA VAL A 13 -6.06 -11.48 -5.51
C VAL A 13 -5.51 -11.37 -4.09
N PRO A 14 -5.51 -12.46 -3.29
CA PRO A 14 -4.88 -12.45 -1.97
C PRO A 14 -3.41 -12.00 -2.04
N TRP A 15 -3.02 -11.08 -1.15
CA TRP A 15 -1.72 -10.40 -1.18
C TRP A 15 -0.50 -11.33 -1.16
N MET A 16 -0.64 -12.54 -0.56
CA MET A 16 0.44 -13.53 -0.51
C MET A 16 0.81 -14.11 -1.87
N TYR A 17 0.00 -13.91 -2.91
CA TYR A 17 0.31 -14.38 -4.26
C TYR A 17 1.15 -13.36 -5.03
N THR A 18 2.36 -13.09 -4.54
CA THR A 18 3.29 -12.10 -5.09
C THR A 18 3.50 -12.25 -6.60
N ASP A 19 3.69 -13.48 -7.09
CA ASP A 19 3.86 -13.74 -8.54
C ASP A 19 2.65 -13.31 -9.38
N GLN A 20 1.45 -13.43 -8.82
CA GLN A 20 0.23 -13.00 -9.50
C GLN A 20 0.15 -11.48 -9.54
N TYR A 21 0.53 -10.77 -8.46
CA TYR A 21 0.63 -9.31 -8.45
C TYR A 21 1.63 -8.81 -9.49
N VAL A 22 2.80 -9.43 -9.62
CA VAL A 22 3.77 -9.09 -10.66
C VAL A 22 3.18 -9.26 -12.06
N ARG A 23 2.46 -10.36 -12.32
CA ARG A 23 1.77 -10.59 -13.60
C ARG A 23 0.69 -9.55 -13.86
N LEU A 24 -0.15 -9.26 -12.86
CA LEU A 24 -1.21 -8.26 -12.96
C LEU A 24 -0.63 -6.88 -13.31
N LYS A 25 0.36 -6.42 -12.57
CA LYS A 25 1.01 -5.13 -12.81
C LYS A 25 1.61 -5.04 -14.22
N ASN A 26 2.18 -6.12 -14.73
CA ASN A 26 2.75 -6.16 -16.09
C ASN A 26 1.69 -6.29 -17.20
N SER A 27 0.44 -6.57 -16.86
CA SER A 27 -0.67 -6.76 -17.81
C SER A 27 -1.59 -5.56 -17.97
N THR A 28 -1.39 -4.50 -17.19
CA THR A 28 -2.23 -3.30 -17.22
C THR A 28 -1.42 -2.03 -17.06
N THR A 29 -1.95 -0.92 -17.55
CA THR A 29 -1.41 0.44 -17.33
C THR A 29 -1.98 1.09 -16.07
N ILE A 30 -3.04 0.51 -15.49
CA ILE A 30 -3.66 1.02 -14.26
C ILE A 30 -2.76 0.63 -13.08
N PRO A 31 -2.44 1.56 -12.16
CA PRO A 31 -1.69 1.24 -10.95
C PRO A 31 -2.35 0.11 -10.15
N VAL A 32 -1.56 -0.88 -9.73
CA VAL A 32 -2.03 -2.01 -8.91
C VAL A 32 -1.73 -1.73 -7.46
N CYS A 33 -2.73 -1.92 -6.58
CA CYS A 33 -2.69 -1.64 -5.16
C CYS A 33 -3.07 -2.86 -4.33
N THR A 34 -2.47 -3.01 -3.14
CA THR A 34 -2.91 -3.91 -2.05
C THR A 34 -2.25 -3.52 -0.75
N GLY A 35 -2.77 -4.00 0.40
CA GLY A 35 -2.05 -3.80 1.64
C GLY A 35 -2.86 -3.77 2.94
N GLU A 36 -4.19 -3.61 2.94
CA GLU A 36 -4.97 -3.45 4.17
C GLU A 36 -4.89 -4.66 5.11
N ASP A 37 -4.70 -5.85 4.55
CA ASP A 37 -4.58 -7.11 5.28
C ASP A 37 -3.12 -7.55 5.54
N ILE A 38 -2.13 -6.73 5.18
CA ILE A 38 -0.72 -7.08 5.32
C ILE A 38 -0.19 -6.60 6.67
N TYR A 39 0.43 -7.53 7.40
CA TYR A 39 1.06 -7.27 8.69
C TYR A 39 2.56 -7.01 8.52
N LEU A 40 3.05 -6.04 9.27
CA LEU A 40 4.46 -5.70 9.42
C LEU A 40 5.19 -5.38 8.10
N LYS A 41 6.31 -4.72 8.22
CA LYS A 41 7.16 -4.32 7.08
C LYS A 41 7.57 -5.48 6.20
N GLU A 42 7.87 -6.62 6.78
CA GLU A 42 8.35 -7.82 6.09
C GLU A 42 7.34 -8.35 5.07
N GLY A 43 6.04 -8.25 5.38
CA GLY A 43 4.96 -8.64 4.45
C GLY A 43 4.94 -7.74 3.21
N PHE A 44 5.06 -6.44 3.41
CA PHE A 44 5.10 -5.45 2.32
C PHE A 44 6.40 -5.53 1.50
N GLU A 45 7.52 -5.73 2.17
CA GLU A 45 8.85 -5.73 1.55
C GLU A 45 8.97 -6.74 0.43
N THR A 46 8.44 -7.95 0.64
CA THR A 46 8.44 -9.02 -0.37
C THR A 46 7.72 -8.60 -1.65
N LEU A 47 6.53 -8.03 -1.51
CA LEU A 47 5.68 -7.60 -2.62
C LEU A 47 6.25 -6.38 -3.36
N ILE A 48 6.77 -5.40 -2.61
CA ILE A 48 7.40 -4.19 -3.13
C ILE A 48 8.65 -4.55 -3.93
N LYS A 49 9.57 -5.32 -3.35
CA LYS A 49 10.84 -5.71 -4.01
C LYS A 49 10.64 -6.59 -5.24
N ALA A 50 9.58 -7.39 -5.26
CA ALA A 50 9.21 -8.15 -6.45
C ALA A 50 8.62 -7.28 -7.57
N GLY A 51 8.32 -6.01 -7.30
CA GLY A 51 7.70 -5.12 -8.26
C GLY A 51 6.23 -5.43 -8.54
N GLY A 52 5.53 -6.04 -7.58
CA GLY A 52 4.13 -6.46 -7.74
C GLY A 52 3.10 -5.34 -7.62
N VAL A 53 3.47 -4.18 -7.08
CA VAL A 53 2.55 -3.07 -6.81
C VAL A 53 3.08 -1.73 -7.29
N SER A 54 2.19 -0.79 -7.53
CA SER A 54 2.49 0.63 -7.80
C SER A 54 2.09 1.52 -6.62
N VAL A 55 1.07 1.07 -5.89
CA VAL A 55 0.55 1.70 -4.68
C VAL A 55 0.39 0.63 -3.61
N ILE A 56 0.61 0.98 -2.36
CA ILE A 56 0.23 0.16 -1.21
C ILE A 56 -0.75 0.93 -0.32
N HIS A 57 -1.67 0.21 0.34
CA HIS A 57 -2.63 0.83 1.27
C HIS A 57 -2.59 0.17 2.67
N PRO A 58 -1.46 0.32 3.39
CA PRO A 58 -1.37 -0.20 4.75
C PRO A 58 -2.36 0.48 5.69
N ASP A 59 -3.00 -0.30 6.58
CA ASP A 59 -3.82 0.21 7.65
C ASP A 59 -3.02 0.29 8.95
N ILE A 60 -3.14 1.41 9.68
CA ILE A 60 -2.34 1.65 10.89
C ILE A 60 -2.62 0.66 12.03
N LEU A 61 -3.85 0.13 12.10
CA LEU A 61 -4.22 -0.86 13.13
C LEU A 61 -3.81 -2.29 12.75
N THR A 62 -3.74 -2.59 11.45
CA THR A 62 -3.37 -3.90 10.93
C THR A 62 -1.86 -4.03 10.79
N CYS A 63 -1.19 -3.05 10.21
CA CYS A 63 0.23 -3.15 9.86
C CYS A 63 1.21 -3.10 11.04
N GLY A 64 0.75 -2.80 12.27
CA GLY A 64 1.61 -2.77 13.46
C GLY A 64 1.81 -1.38 14.09
N GLY A 65 0.97 -0.40 13.74
CA GLY A 65 0.96 0.94 14.34
C GLY A 65 1.83 1.96 13.62
N ALA A 66 1.87 3.18 14.16
CA ALA A 66 2.46 4.35 13.51
C ALA A 66 3.95 4.17 13.11
N LEU A 67 4.76 3.59 13.99
CA LEU A 67 6.18 3.38 13.72
C LEU A 67 6.38 2.37 12.58
N GLU A 68 5.59 1.30 12.58
CA GLU A 68 5.67 0.29 11.55
C GLU A 68 5.15 0.81 10.21
N LEU A 69 4.03 1.54 10.23
CA LEU A 69 3.49 2.23 9.05
C LEU A 69 4.53 3.17 8.41
N LYS A 70 5.28 3.92 9.24
CA LYS A 70 6.36 4.78 8.72
C LYS A 70 7.49 3.97 8.07
N LYS A 71 7.91 2.85 8.66
CA LYS A 71 8.95 1.98 8.07
C LYS A 71 8.47 1.37 6.73
N ILE A 72 7.19 1.00 6.64
CA ILE A 72 6.58 0.49 5.42
C ILE A 72 6.61 1.58 4.34
N ALA A 73 6.25 2.82 4.70
CA ALA A 73 6.29 3.94 3.78
C ALA A 73 7.72 4.25 3.29
N ASP A 74 8.72 4.16 4.17
CA ASP A 74 10.11 4.40 3.79
C ASP A 74 10.62 3.39 2.77
N ILE A 75 10.34 2.08 2.98
CA ILE A 75 10.74 1.07 1.99
C ILE A 75 9.96 1.18 0.68
N ALA A 76 8.71 1.63 0.74
CA ALA A 76 7.93 1.92 -0.46
C ALA A 76 8.53 3.08 -1.25
N ASP A 77 8.91 4.18 -0.57
CA ASP A 77 9.56 5.35 -1.17
C ASP A 77 10.88 4.98 -1.85
N GLU A 78 11.74 4.21 -1.17
CA GLU A 78 13.00 3.69 -1.71
C GLU A 78 12.83 2.86 -3.00
N ASN A 79 11.65 2.29 -3.22
CA ASN A 79 11.32 1.45 -4.37
C ASN A 79 10.35 2.12 -5.36
N GLY A 80 10.07 3.42 -5.20
CA GLY A 80 9.18 4.17 -6.10
C GLY A 80 7.71 3.75 -6.03
N VAL A 81 7.27 3.23 -4.88
CA VAL A 81 5.88 2.83 -4.63
C VAL A 81 5.19 3.90 -3.80
N ALA A 82 4.00 4.33 -4.21
CA ALA A 82 3.20 5.30 -3.49
C ALA A 82 2.42 4.64 -2.34
N VAL A 83 2.06 5.44 -1.32
CA VAL A 83 1.26 5.00 -0.18
C VAL A 83 -0.08 5.73 -0.17
N ALA A 84 -1.18 4.98 -0.19
CA ALA A 84 -2.52 5.46 0.05
C ALA A 84 -3.00 4.80 1.35
N VAL A 85 -2.88 5.49 2.49
CA VAL A 85 -3.14 4.86 3.80
C VAL A 85 -4.59 4.42 3.91
N HIS A 86 -4.82 3.11 4.14
CA HIS A 86 -6.16 2.57 4.34
C HIS A 86 -6.77 3.08 5.65
N MET A 87 -8.08 3.38 5.64
CA MET A 87 -8.80 3.86 6.81
C MET A 87 -10.29 3.47 6.75
N ALA A 88 -10.67 2.50 7.56
CA ALA A 88 -12.06 2.09 7.75
C ALA A 88 -12.47 2.04 9.23
N GLU A 89 -11.64 2.60 10.11
CA GLU A 89 -11.63 2.35 11.55
C GLU A 89 -12.18 3.53 12.39
N SER A 90 -11.66 3.67 13.60
CA SER A 90 -12.11 4.69 14.55
C SER A 90 -11.51 6.08 14.28
N PRO A 91 -12.13 7.16 14.79
CA PRO A 91 -11.55 8.50 14.72
C PRO A 91 -10.14 8.61 15.33
N VAL A 92 -9.82 7.80 16.34
CA VAL A 92 -8.48 7.76 16.94
C VAL A 92 -7.46 7.18 15.96
N ALA A 93 -7.81 6.09 15.28
CA ALA A 93 -6.97 5.51 14.23
C ALA A 93 -6.77 6.48 13.06
N CYS A 94 -7.84 7.19 12.66
CA CYS A 94 -7.77 8.21 11.62
C CYS A 94 -6.77 9.31 11.96
N LEU A 95 -6.84 9.88 13.17
CA LEU A 95 -5.89 10.90 13.62
C LEU A 95 -4.45 10.38 13.68
N ALA A 96 -4.25 9.16 14.16
CA ALA A 96 -2.93 8.53 14.18
C ALA A 96 -2.38 8.32 12.77
N ALA A 97 -3.23 7.87 11.83
CA ALA A 97 -2.87 7.71 10.42
C ALA A 97 -2.50 9.05 9.77
N VAL A 98 -3.30 10.11 9.98
CA VAL A 98 -3.01 11.47 9.46
C VAL A 98 -1.65 11.96 9.95
N HIS A 99 -1.37 11.85 11.25
CA HIS A 99 -0.08 12.27 11.82
C HIS A 99 1.09 11.47 11.24
N THR A 100 0.91 10.17 11.03
CA THR A 100 1.95 9.32 10.44
C THR A 100 2.14 9.65 8.95
N ALA A 101 1.05 9.82 8.21
CA ALA A 101 1.07 10.19 6.79
C ALA A 101 1.78 11.54 6.54
N ALA A 102 1.60 12.51 7.45
CA ALA A 102 2.29 13.80 7.38
C ALA A 102 3.83 13.70 7.43
N ALA A 103 4.37 12.57 7.90
CA ALA A 103 5.81 12.28 7.93
C ALA A 103 6.31 11.46 6.73
N MET A 104 5.43 11.12 5.76
CA MET A 104 5.78 10.35 4.57
C MET A 104 6.04 11.26 3.38
N HIS A 105 7.04 10.93 2.55
CA HIS A 105 7.32 11.66 1.31
C HIS A 105 6.43 11.20 0.15
N ASN A 106 6.02 9.95 0.16
CA ASN A 106 5.30 9.26 -0.91
C ASN A 106 3.82 9.02 -0.60
N CYS A 107 3.24 9.75 0.36
CA CYS A 107 1.81 9.66 0.67
C CYS A 107 0.98 10.25 -0.46
N LEU A 108 0.15 9.41 -1.08
CA LEU A 108 -0.74 9.78 -2.18
C LEU A 108 -2.14 10.19 -1.68
N ALA A 109 -2.65 9.45 -0.70
CA ALA A 109 -3.99 9.62 -0.14
C ALA A 109 -4.11 9.00 1.26
N LEU A 110 -5.21 9.37 1.94
CA LEU A 110 -5.68 8.76 3.18
C LEU A 110 -7.20 8.75 3.16
#